data_b9015bd8bca99f382a51ba20ef0f09aa
#
_entry.id   b9015bd8bca99f382a51ba20ef0f09aa
#
_cell.length_a   1.000
_cell.length_b   1.000
_cell.length_c   1.000
_cell.angle_alpha   90.00
_cell.angle_beta   90.00
_cell.angle_gamma   90.00
#
_symmetry.space_group_name_H-M   'P 1'
#
loop_
_entity.id
_entity.type
_entity.pdbx_description
1 polymer ?
#
loop_
_entity_poly.entity_id
_entity_poly.type
_entity_poly.pdbx_seq_one_letter_code
_entity_poly.pdbx_strand_id
1 'polypeptide(L)'
;NRGQNQPVLNLLSGKCVITPQNHGYALDASQLPEDWMPLFTNRNDESNEGIMHKTKPWFTAQFHPEAKSGPSDTSYLFDLFVQAMRDPKAAVSDALAAGKYTPPPPQPLTKVLLLGSGGLSIGQAGEFDYSGSQAIKALKEVRCRTILVNPNIATVQTSEGMADRVYFLPVTFEVVKEIIAKEKPDGILLQFGGQTALNCGIELQKSGVLEQYNCRVLGTQVDAIIATEDRDIFSQKLLEINERIAQGYPATTVQEAVDNANRIGYPVILRAAFALGGLGSGFAH
;
A
#
# COMPACT_ATOMS: atom_id res chain seq x y z
N ASN A 1 2.99 15.37 -15.70
CA ASN A 1 2.83 13.91 -15.52
C ASN A 1 1.37 13.62 -15.19
N ARG A 2 0.62 13.12 -16.15
CA ARG A 2 -0.77 12.71 -15.99
C ARG A 2 -0.88 11.21 -16.23
N GLY A 3 -1.86 10.57 -15.64
CA GLY A 3 -2.05 9.11 -15.73
C GLY A 3 -3.21 8.65 -14.85
N GLN A 4 -3.34 7.34 -14.69
CA GLN A 4 -4.48 6.75 -13.98
C GLN A 4 -4.24 6.60 -12.46
N ASN A 5 -3.09 7.01 -11.95
CA ASN A 5 -2.68 6.80 -10.56
C ASN A 5 -2.12 8.08 -9.92
N GLN A 6 -2.76 9.22 -10.15
CA GLN A 6 -2.29 10.49 -9.62
C GLN A 6 -2.85 10.74 -8.22
N PRO A 7 -1.99 10.92 -7.20
CA PRO A 7 -2.43 11.19 -5.84
C PRO A 7 -2.90 12.63 -5.70
N VAL A 8 -4.12 12.81 -5.20
CA VAL A 8 -4.74 14.11 -5.01
C VAL A 8 -5.17 14.26 -3.55
N LEU A 9 -4.77 15.36 -2.94
CA LEU A 9 -5.17 15.71 -1.57
C LEU A 9 -6.47 16.54 -1.62
N ASN A 10 -7.50 16.05 -0.92
CA ASN A 10 -8.67 16.85 -0.58
C ASN A 10 -8.31 17.76 0.61
N LEU A 11 -8.28 19.06 0.37
CA LEU A 11 -7.83 20.06 1.35
C LEU A 11 -8.80 20.24 2.54
N LEU A 12 -10.08 19.87 2.39
CA LEU A 12 -11.05 19.94 3.48
C LEU A 12 -10.95 18.74 4.41
N SER A 13 -10.87 17.52 3.84
CA SER A 13 -10.82 16.30 4.62
C SER A 13 -9.40 15.88 5.03
N GLY A 14 -8.36 16.39 4.35
CA GLY A 14 -6.98 15.93 4.53
C GLY A 14 -6.71 14.52 3.97
N LYS A 15 -7.67 13.93 3.27
CA LYS A 15 -7.52 12.60 2.64
C LYS A 15 -6.84 12.69 1.29
N CYS A 16 -5.92 11.78 1.03
CA CYS A 16 -5.36 11.58 -0.29
C CYS A 16 -6.17 10.49 -1.01
N VAL A 17 -6.56 10.78 -2.24
CA VAL A 17 -7.30 9.87 -3.14
C VAL A 17 -6.50 9.67 -4.41
N ILE A 18 -6.64 8.52 -5.03
CA ILE A 18 -5.97 8.24 -6.31
C ILE A 18 -6.94 8.55 -7.45
N THR A 19 -6.46 9.29 -8.44
CA THR A 19 -7.31 9.82 -9.50
C THR A 19 -6.76 9.52 -10.89
N PRO A 20 -7.63 9.24 -11.87
CA PRO A 20 -7.25 9.24 -13.28
C PRO A 20 -7.22 10.69 -13.81
N GLN A 21 -6.13 11.06 -14.47
CA GLN A 21 -5.93 12.41 -15.02
C GLN A 21 -5.47 12.39 -16.46
N ASN A 22 -6.06 13.26 -17.27
CA ASN A 22 -5.71 13.45 -18.67
C ASN A 22 -5.89 14.91 -19.10
N HIS A 23 -5.06 15.80 -18.54
CA HIS A 23 -5.10 17.23 -18.87
C HIS A 23 -3.68 17.82 -18.93
N GLY A 24 -3.50 18.88 -19.72
CA GLY A 24 -2.25 19.60 -19.89
C GLY A 24 -2.21 20.96 -19.20
N TYR A 25 -3.35 21.45 -18.70
CA TYR A 25 -3.51 22.73 -18.03
C TYR A 25 -4.14 22.55 -16.67
N ALA A 26 -3.81 23.44 -15.74
CA ALA A 26 -4.41 23.51 -14.42
C ALA A 26 -4.74 24.97 -14.10
N LEU A 27 -5.72 25.20 -13.23
CA LEU A 27 -6.05 26.53 -12.74
C LEU A 27 -4.93 27.02 -11.80
N ASP A 28 -4.54 28.29 -11.98
CA ASP A 28 -3.65 28.95 -11.02
C ASP A 28 -4.44 29.32 -9.77
N ALA A 29 -4.23 28.58 -8.70
CA ALA A 29 -4.92 28.80 -7.43
C ALA A 29 -4.56 30.13 -6.76
N SER A 30 -3.44 30.77 -7.14
CA SER A 30 -3.02 32.06 -6.59
C SER A 30 -3.88 33.24 -7.10
N GLN A 31 -4.62 33.02 -8.20
CA GLN A 31 -5.43 34.05 -8.86
C GLN A 31 -6.94 33.81 -8.75
N LEU A 32 -7.36 32.95 -7.83
CA LEU A 32 -8.78 32.68 -7.62
C LEU A 32 -9.51 33.93 -7.09
N PRO A 33 -10.78 34.13 -7.55
CA PRO A 33 -11.64 35.17 -6.95
C PRO A 33 -11.81 34.92 -5.44
N GLU A 34 -12.08 35.99 -4.69
CA GLU A 34 -12.15 35.94 -3.22
C GLU A 34 -13.17 34.93 -2.69
N ASP A 35 -14.26 34.67 -3.41
CA ASP A 35 -15.30 33.70 -3.05
C ASP A 35 -14.93 32.23 -3.32
N TRP A 36 -13.80 31.96 -3.96
CA TRP A 36 -13.35 30.63 -4.31
C TRP A 36 -12.13 30.22 -3.50
N MET A 37 -11.96 28.92 -3.34
CA MET A 37 -10.79 28.35 -2.67
C MET A 37 -10.36 27.04 -3.35
N PRO A 38 -9.09 26.66 -3.28
CA PRO A 38 -8.63 25.36 -3.71
C PRO A 38 -9.34 24.25 -2.91
N LEU A 39 -9.72 23.18 -3.59
CA LEU A 39 -10.34 22.00 -2.99
C LEU A 39 -9.45 20.76 -3.10
N PHE A 40 -8.84 20.58 -4.26
CA PHE A 40 -8.00 19.44 -4.56
C PHE A 40 -6.63 19.87 -5.07
N THR A 41 -5.57 19.20 -4.60
CA THR A 41 -4.19 19.48 -5.03
C THR A 41 -3.46 18.16 -5.32
N ASN A 42 -2.82 18.06 -6.48
CA ASN A 42 -1.97 16.94 -6.84
C ASN A 42 -0.72 16.89 -5.94
N ARG A 43 -0.40 15.72 -5.39
CA ARG A 43 0.74 15.58 -4.47
C ARG A 43 2.08 15.35 -5.15
N ASN A 44 2.09 15.17 -6.48
CA ASN A 44 3.33 14.99 -7.24
C ASN A 44 3.91 16.33 -7.72
N ASP A 45 3.03 17.27 -8.15
CA ASP A 45 3.46 18.52 -8.78
C ASP A 45 2.77 19.77 -8.22
N GLU A 46 1.97 19.61 -7.16
CA GLU A 46 1.24 20.65 -6.44
C GLU A 46 0.24 21.45 -7.32
N SER A 47 -0.07 20.94 -8.53
CA SER A 47 -1.08 21.57 -9.39
C SER A 47 -2.46 21.54 -8.74
N ASN A 48 -3.26 22.59 -9.03
CA ASN A 48 -4.67 22.61 -8.61
C ASN A 48 -5.47 21.57 -9.41
N GLU A 49 -6.21 20.75 -8.70
CA GLU A 49 -7.03 19.67 -9.26
C GLU A 49 -8.53 19.88 -9.02
N GLY A 50 -8.91 21.01 -8.49
CA GLY A 50 -10.29 21.40 -8.28
C GLY A 50 -10.43 22.54 -7.28
N ILE A 51 -11.48 23.29 -7.43
CA ILE A 51 -11.83 24.44 -6.61
C ILE A 51 -13.25 24.34 -6.09
N MET A 52 -13.57 25.07 -5.04
CA MET A 52 -14.93 25.18 -4.54
C MET A 52 -15.27 26.63 -4.18
N HIS A 53 -16.55 26.95 -4.24
CA HIS A 53 -17.06 28.19 -3.75
C HIS A 53 -17.27 28.15 -2.23
N LYS A 54 -16.88 29.20 -1.52
CA LYS A 54 -16.90 29.23 -0.04
C LYS A 54 -18.29 29.12 0.59
N THR A 55 -19.33 29.59 -0.10
CA THR A 55 -20.70 29.67 0.44
C THR A 55 -21.76 29.01 -0.42
N LYS A 56 -21.50 28.76 -1.71
CA LYS A 56 -22.43 28.10 -2.63
C LYS A 56 -22.05 26.63 -2.80
N PRO A 57 -22.99 25.74 -3.14
CA PRO A 57 -22.71 24.32 -3.33
C PRO A 57 -22.02 24.03 -4.67
N TRP A 58 -21.04 24.83 -5.05
CA TRP A 58 -20.33 24.73 -6.31
C TRP A 58 -18.91 24.22 -6.09
N PHE A 59 -18.55 23.18 -6.78
CA PHE A 59 -17.21 22.63 -6.78
C PHE A 59 -16.84 22.06 -8.15
N THR A 60 -15.54 21.91 -8.38
CA THR A 60 -15.00 21.34 -9.62
C THR A 60 -13.99 20.23 -9.31
N ALA A 61 -13.81 19.33 -10.26
CA ALA A 61 -12.72 18.37 -10.30
C ALA A 61 -12.06 18.47 -11.67
N GLN A 62 -10.72 18.54 -11.71
CA GLN A 62 -9.92 18.55 -12.93
C GLN A 62 -9.63 17.13 -13.42
N PHE A 63 -9.57 16.18 -12.49
CA PHE A 63 -9.43 14.75 -12.77
C PHE A 63 -10.76 14.14 -13.25
N HIS A 64 -10.75 12.83 -13.57
CA HIS A 64 -11.90 12.08 -14.08
C HIS A 64 -12.59 11.26 -12.98
N PRO A 65 -13.56 11.83 -12.20
CA PRO A 65 -14.22 11.12 -11.11
C PRO A 65 -15.15 9.99 -11.56
N GLU A 66 -15.49 9.91 -12.86
CA GLU A 66 -16.24 8.80 -13.45
C GLU A 66 -15.48 7.46 -13.42
N ALA A 67 -14.18 7.51 -13.20
CA ALA A 67 -13.30 6.37 -12.90
C ALA A 67 -13.37 5.19 -13.90
N LYS A 68 -13.69 5.44 -15.16
CA LYS A 68 -13.82 4.35 -16.18
C LYS A 68 -12.50 3.67 -16.55
N SER A 69 -11.39 4.32 -16.29
CA SER A 69 -10.05 3.82 -16.60
C SER A 69 -9.11 3.78 -15.41
N GLY A 70 -9.61 3.98 -14.20
CA GLY A 70 -8.76 4.09 -13.02
C GLY A 70 -9.51 3.87 -11.70
N PRO A 71 -8.89 4.25 -10.57
CA PRO A 71 -9.45 4.11 -9.24
C PRO A 71 -10.77 4.85 -9.07
N SER A 72 -11.70 4.25 -8.32
CA SER A 72 -13.06 4.78 -8.08
C SER A 72 -13.15 5.66 -6.82
N ASP A 73 -12.05 6.05 -6.23
CA ASP A 73 -11.97 6.78 -4.95
C ASP A 73 -12.81 8.07 -4.92
N THR A 74 -13.06 8.67 -6.08
CA THR A 74 -13.73 9.96 -6.23
C THR A 74 -15.12 9.89 -6.86
N SER A 75 -15.64 8.70 -7.12
CA SER A 75 -16.97 8.51 -7.73
C SER A 75 -18.11 9.12 -6.88
N TYR A 76 -17.95 9.19 -5.55
CA TYR A 76 -18.90 9.83 -4.64
C TYR A 76 -19.19 11.31 -4.98
N LEU A 77 -18.32 11.97 -5.73
CA LEU A 77 -18.53 13.37 -6.15
C LEU A 77 -19.78 13.54 -7.01
N PHE A 78 -20.17 12.50 -7.76
CA PHE A 78 -21.43 12.53 -8.52
C PHE A 78 -22.67 12.46 -7.61
N ASP A 79 -22.61 11.62 -6.57
CA ASP A 79 -23.69 11.53 -5.60
C ASP A 79 -23.85 12.85 -4.84
N LEU A 80 -22.72 13.46 -4.47
CA LEU A 80 -22.69 14.78 -3.85
C LEU A 80 -23.26 15.85 -4.76
N PHE A 81 -22.94 15.83 -6.06
CA PHE A 81 -23.48 16.76 -7.04
C PHE A 81 -25.02 16.60 -7.17
N VAL A 82 -25.52 15.37 -7.25
CA VAL A 82 -26.97 15.10 -7.29
C VAL A 82 -27.64 15.56 -6.00
N GLN A 83 -27.02 15.36 -4.86
CA GLN A 83 -27.53 15.83 -3.57
C GLN A 83 -27.59 17.36 -3.54
N ALA A 84 -26.55 18.05 -3.99
CA ALA A 84 -26.52 19.51 -4.07
C ALA A 84 -27.59 20.10 -5.01
N MET A 85 -27.93 19.39 -6.09
CA MET A 85 -29.05 19.79 -6.98
C MET A 85 -30.42 19.64 -6.29
N ARG A 86 -30.59 18.59 -5.49
CA ARG A 86 -31.87 18.33 -4.77
C ARG A 86 -32.07 19.23 -3.57
N ASP A 87 -30.99 19.54 -2.88
CA ASP A 87 -30.96 20.45 -1.74
C ASP A 87 -29.81 21.46 -1.86
N PRO A 88 -30.02 22.61 -2.50
CA PRO A 88 -29.00 23.63 -2.65
C PRO A 88 -28.49 24.25 -1.33
N LYS A 89 -29.19 23.97 -0.22
CA LYS A 89 -28.78 24.41 1.13
C LYS A 89 -27.93 23.34 1.83
N ALA A 90 -27.83 22.13 1.27
CA ALA A 90 -26.95 21.11 1.81
C ALA A 90 -25.53 21.62 1.87
N ALA A 91 -24.90 21.45 3.00
CA ALA A 91 -23.50 21.88 3.21
C ALA A 91 -22.55 20.95 2.45
N VAL A 92 -22.30 21.24 1.18
CA VAL A 92 -21.36 20.51 0.32
C VAL A 92 -19.96 20.48 0.95
N SER A 93 -19.56 21.56 1.62
CA SER A 93 -18.32 21.63 2.39
C SER A 93 -18.22 20.56 3.46
N ASP A 94 -19.30 20.32 4.21
CA ASP A 94 -19.31 19.33 5.28
C ASP A 94 -19.21 17.90 4.74
N ALA A 95 -19.90 17.64 3.62
CA ALA A 95 -19.81 16.35 2.94
C ALA A 95 -18.40 16.09 2.34
N LEU A 96 -17.78 17.11 1.76
CA LEU A 96 -16.40 17.05 1.26
C LEU A 96 -15.36 16.94 2.38
N ALA A 97 -15.65 17.47 3.56
CA ALA A 97 -14.83 17.34 4.76
C ALA A 97 -15.09 16.05 5.54
N ALA A 98 -16.11 15.29 5.17
CA ALA A 98 -16.52 14.10 5.90
C ALA A 98 -15.39 13.07 6.05
N GLY A 99 -15.30 12.50 7.26
CA GLY A 99 -14.24 11.55 7.58
C GLY A 99 -12.85 12.20 7.56
N LYS A 100 -12.74 13.44 8.03
CA LYS A 100 -11.48 14.16 8.14
C LYS A 100 -10.39 13.27 8.72
N TYR A 101 -9.34 13.06 7.94
CA TYR A 101 -8.15 12.36 8.38
C TYR A 101 -7.21 13.33 9.06
N THR A 102 -6.98 13.13 10.34
CA THR A 102 -5.88 13.78 11.05
C THR A 102 -4.75 12.75 11.13
N PRO A 103 -3.67 12.92 10.36
CA PRO A 103 -2.54 12.01 10.49
C PRO A 103 -2.05 12.05 11.94
N PRO A 104 -1.70 10.89 12.53
CA PRO A 104 -1.05 10.90 13.83
C PRO A 104 0.20 11.79 13.73
N PRO A 105 0.57 12.49 14.80
CA PRO A 105 1.77 13.31 14.79
C PRO A 105 2.94 12.46 14.32
N PRO A 106 3.78 12.94 13.41
CA PRO A 106 4.92 12.19 12.91
C PRO A 106 5.81 11.83 14.09
N GLN A 107 5.88 10.53 14.38
CA GLN A 107 6.84 10.06 15.36
C GLN A 107 8.22 10.08 14.70
N PRO A 108 9.20 10.77 15.28
CA PRO A 108 10.51 10.88 14.65
C PRO A 108 11.10 9.48 14.46
N LEU A 109 11.52 9.20 13.23
CA LEU A 109 12.28 8.01 12.88
C LEU A 109 13.73 8.45 12.75
N THR A 110 14.59 7.90 13.58
CA THR A 110 16.03 8.18 13.55
C THR A 110 16.81 7.05 12.93
N LYS A 111 16.31 5.81 13.07
CA LYS A 111 16.97 4.59 12.62
C LYS A 111 15.95 3.56 12.13
N VAL A 112 16.11 3.10 10.91
CA VAL A 112 15.21 2.12 10.27
C VAL A 112 15.99 0.90 9.80
N LEU A 113 15.46 -0.28 10.09
CA LEU A 113 15.92 -1.55 9.59
C LEU A 113 15.14 -1.92 8.31
N LEU A 114 15.82 -2.23 7.24
CA LEU A 114 15.25 -2.69 5.98
C LEU A 114 15.68 -4.14 5.75
N LEU A 115 14.72 -5.01 5.48
CA LEU A 115 14.99 -6.38 5.07
C LEU A 115 15.03 -6.46 3.55
N GLY A 116 16.18 -6.85 3.01
CA GLY A 116 16.37 -7.04 1.57
C GLY A 116 15.89 -8.42 1.10
N SER A 117 15.89 -8.62 -0.22
CA SER A 117 15.32 -9.80 -0.86
C SER A 117 16.14 -11.09 -0.70
N GLY A 118 17.36 -10.98 -0.21
CA GLY A 118 18.25 -12.14 -0.11
C GLY A 118 18.81 -12.58 -1.47
N GLY A 119 19.05 -13.87 -1.62
CA GLY A 119 19.55 -14.44 -2.87
C GLY A 119 18.56 -14.30 -4.03
N LEU A 120 19.12 -14.23 -5.24
CA LEU A 120 18.34 -14.14 -6.47
C LEU A 120 17.50 -15.39 -6.66
N SER A 121 16.18 -15.27 -6.56
CA SER A 121 15.24 -16.27 -7.04
C SER A 121 14.52 -15.76 -8.29
N ILE A 122 14.18 -16.68 -9.18
CA ILE A 122 13.48 -16.35 -10.42
C ILE A 122 12.18 -15.61 -10.09
N GLY A 123 12.01 -14.40 -10.64
CA GLY A 123 10.82 -13.56 -10.49
C GLY A 123 10.79 -12.61 -9.28
N GLN A 124 11.82 -12.54 -8.46
CA GLN A 124 11.82 -11.69 -7.25
C GLN A 124 12.96 -10.66 -7.18
N ALA A 125 14.09 -10.89 -7.83
CA ALA A 125 15.31 -10.17 -7.53
C ALA A 125 15.37 -8.72 -8.02
N GLY A 126 15.10 -8.48 -9.29
CA GLY A 126 15.31 -7.15 -9.90
C GLY A 126 14.32 -6.10 -9.38
N GLU A 127 13.09 -6.48 -9.13
CA GLU A 127 12.05 -5.59 -8.63
C GLU A 127 12.36 -5.10 -7.22
N PHE A 128 12.73 -6.01 -6.33
CA PHE A 128 13.06 -5.65 -4.95
C PHE A 128 14.39 -4.93 -4.82
N ASP A 129 15.37 -5.19 -5.69
CA ASP A 129 16.62 -4.46 -5.73
C ASP A 129 16.40 -2.97 -6.01
N TYR A 130 15.55 -2.66 -6.99
CA TYR A 130 15.22 -1.27 -7.30
C TYR A 130 14.41 -0.62 -6.17
N SER A 131 13.31 -1.23 -5.75
CA SER A 131 12.41 -0.65 -4.74
C SER A 131 13.11 -0.46 -3.39
N GLY A 132 13.91 -1.43 -2.95
CA GLY A 132 14.69 -1.33 -1.73
C GLY A 132 15.77 -0.24 -1.80
N SER A 133 16.44 -0.10 -2.95
CA SER A 133 17.40 0.99 -3.16
C SER A 133 16.74 2.36 -3.10
N GLN A 134 15.55 2.51 -3.67
CA GLN A 134 14.77 3.77 -3.59
C GLN A 134 14.30 4.05 -2.15
N ALA A 135 13.90 3.02 -1.40
CA ALA A 135 13.54 3.19 0.01
C ALA A 135 14.72 3.67 0.84
N ILE A 136 15.92 3.11 0.64
CA ILE A 136 17.15 3.54 1.32
C ILE A 136 17.45 5.01 1.00
N LYS A 137 17.35 5.42 -0.28
CA LYS A 137 17.54 6.81 -0.69
C LYS A 137 16.54 7.75 -0.02
N ALA A 138 15.26 7.40 -0.04
CA ALA A 138 14.21 8.21 0.58
C ALA A 138 14.42 8.37 2.10
N LEU A 139 14.83 7.31 2.80
CA LEU A 139 15.18 7.38 4.22
C LEU A 139 16.36 8.32 4.48
N LYS A 140 17.37 8.31 3.60
CA LYS A 140 18.52 9.22 3.70
C LYS A 140 18.12 10.68 3.47
N GLU A 141 17.25 10.96 2.52
CA GLU A 141 16.73 12.31 2.26
C GLU A 141 16.06 12.92 3.49
N VAL A 142 15.34 12.10 4.27
CA VAL A 142 14.77 12.53 5.54
C VAL A 142 15.73 12.37 6.73
N ARG A 143 17.00 12.13 6.47
CA ARG A 143 18.08 12.01 7.48
C ARG A 143 17.86 10.86 8.48
N CYS A 144 17.19 9.82 8.06
CA CYS A 144 17.00 8.61 8.84
C CYS A 144 18.18 7.65 8.60
N ARG A 145 18.81 7.19 9.68
CA ARG A 145 19.89 6.20 9.60
C ARG A 145 19.33 4.85 9.13
N THR A 146 19.97 4.27 8.12
CA THR A 146 19.50 3.05 7.45
C THR A 146 20.38 1.85 7.80
N ILE A 147 19.73 0.77 8.19
CA ILE A 147 20.35 -0.54 8.40
C ILE A 147 19.71 -1.50 7.40
N LEU A 148 20.54 -2.21 6.65
CA LEU A 148 20.10 -3.20 5.67
C LEU A 148 20.55 -4.59 6.09
N VAL A 149 19.65 -5.56 6.04
CA VAL A 149 19.98 -7.00 6.10
C VAL A 149 19.74 -7.58 4.73
N ASN A 150 20.78 -8.00 4.05
CA ASN A 150 20.69 -8.63 2.74
C ASN A 150 21.95 -9.51 2.50
N PRO A 151 21.82 -10.83 2.35
CA PRO A 151 22.94 -11.72 2.09
C PRO A 151 23.52 -11.58 0.67
N ASN A 152 22.82 -10.90 -0.24
CA ASN A 152 23.27 -10.72 -1.61
C ASN A 152 24.32 -9.61 -1.69
N ILE A 153 25.56 -10.00 -2.04
CA ILE A 153 26.68 -9.07 -2.23
C ILE A 153 26.69 -8.40 -3.61
N ALA A 154 25.86 -8.85 -4.53
CA ALA A 154 25.81 -8.41 -5.92
C ALA A 154 24.58 -7.58 -6.24
N THR A 155 24.10 -6.80 -5.29
CA THR A 155 22.95 -5.88 -5.45
C THR A 155 23.34 -4.44 -5.21
N VAL A 156 22.66 -3.51 -5.87
CA VAL A 156 22.81 -2.06 -5.64
C VAL A 156 22.50 -1.71 -4.17
N GLN A 157 21.59 -2.40 -3.52
CA GLN A 157 21.24 -2.15 -2.11
C GLN A 157 22.44 -2.26 -1.16
N THR A 158 23.32 -3.23 -1.42
CA THR A 158 24.51 -3.51 -0.58
C THR A 158 25.76 -2.77 -1.02
N SER A 159 25.68 -1.96 -2.08
CA SER A 159 26.79 -1.14 -2.54
C SER A 159 27.24 -0.14 -1.49
N GLU A 160 28.53 0.15 -1.46
CA GLU A 160 29.12 1.11 -0.54
C GLU A 160 28.42 2.48 -0.67
N GLY A 161 28.10 3.08 0.47
CA GLY A 161 27.41 4.37 0.53
C GLY A 161 25.89 4.30 0.32
N MET A 162 25.29 3.14 0.03
CA MET A 162 23.83 3.03 -0.04
C MET A 162 23.22 3.06 1.36
N ALA A 163 23.33 2.03 2.16
CA ALA A 163 22.87 2.04 3.56
C ALA A 163 23.99 2.47 4.50
N ASP A 164 23.65 3.02 5.66
CA ASP A 164 24.65 3.42 6.68
C ASP A 164 25.31 2.19 7.31
N ARG A 165 24.59 1.08 7.39
CA ARG A 165 25.12 -0.21 7.83
C ARG A 165 24.48 -1.35 7.05
N VAL A 166 25.31 -2.28 6.57
CA VAL A 166 24.88 -3.48 5.86
C VAL A 166 25.29 -4.72 6.66
N TYR A 167 24.33 -5.62 6.86
CA TYR A 167 24.54 -6.96 7.38
C TYR A 167 24.39 -7.96 6.24
N PHE A 168 25.48 -8.56 5.81
CA PHE A 168 25.51 -9.64 4.80
C PHE A 168 25.14 -10.98 5.46
N LEU A 169 23.96 -11.03 6.03
CA LEU A 169 23.44 -12.17 6.77
C LEU A 169 22.09 -12.60 6.20
N PRO A 170 21.71 -13.88 6.39
CA PRO A 170 20.41 -14.38 5.93
C PRO A 170 19.27 -13.66 6.66
N VAL A 171 18.16 -13.46 5.93
CA VAL A 171 16.93 -12.85 6.47
C VAL A 171 16.12 -13.94 7.16
N THR A 172 16.56 -14.37 8.34
CA THR A 172 15.86 -15.32 9.19
C THR A 172 15.46 -14.67 10.52
N PHE A 173 14.50 -15.26 11.19
CA PHE A 173 14.02 -14.76 12.48
C PHE A 173 15.16 -14.58 13.50
N GLU A 174 16.03 -15.59 13.66
CA GLU A 174 17.12 -15.58 14.64
C GLU A 174 18.11 -14.44 14.38
N VAL A 175 18.52 -14.28 13.12
CA VAL A 175 19.49 -13.25 12.73
C VAL A 175 18.88 -11.85 12.88
N VAL A 176 17.67 -11.65 12.39
CA VAL A 176 17.02 -10.34 12.44
C VAL A 176 16.69 -9.94 13.88
N LYS A 177 16.28 -10.88 14.73
CA LYS A 177 16.08 -10.66 16.16
C LYS A 177 17.36 -10.14 16.85
N GLU A 178 18.50 -10.76 16.57
CA GLU A 178 19.80 -10.32 17.13
C GLU A 178 20.18 -8.91 16.64
N ILE A 179 19.92 -8.62 15.36
CA ILE A 179 20.18 -7.29 14.78
C ILE A 179 19.27 -6.25 15.43
N ILE A 180 17.98 -6.53 15.63
CA ILE A 180 17.04 -5.64 16.34
C ILE A 180 17.53 -5.38 17.77
N ALA A 181 17.93 -6.42 18.49
CA ALA A 181 18.43 -6.29 19.85
C ALA A 181 19.69 -5.41 19.94
N LYS A 182 20.60 -5.56 18.97
CA LYS A 182 21.87 -4.81 18.89
C LYS A 182 21.67 -3.38 18.42
N GLU A 183 20.92 -3.19 17.34
CA GLU A 183 20.80 -1.89 16.68
C GLU A 183 19.68 -1.03 17.25
N LYS A 184 18.66 -1.63 17.85
CA LYS A 184 17.48 -0.97 18.39
C LYS A 184 16.89 0.05 17.41
N PRO A 185 16.43 -0.39 16.23
CA PRO A 185 15.83 0.51 15.25
C PRO A 185 14.44 0.97 15.72
N ASP A 186 14.07 2.20 15.35
CA ASP A 186 12.73 2.74 15.66
C ASP A 186 11.63 2.05 14.84
N GLY A 187 12.02 1.47 13.70
CA GLY A 187 11.10 0.75 12.83
C GLY A 187 11.79 -0.20 11.85
N ILE A 188 10.98 -1.09 11.30
CA ILE A 188 11.38 -2.10 10.32
C ILE A 188 10.51 -2.04 9.07
N LEU A 189 11.14 -2.16 7.90
CA LEU A 189 10.49 -2.26 6.59
C LEU A 189 10.59 -3.69 6.07
N LEU A 190 9.44 -4.33 5.83
CA LEU A 190 9.31 -5.74 5.43
C LEU A 190 9.08 -5.92 3.92
N GLN A 191 8.59 -4.87 3.23
CA GLN A 191 8.05 -4.95 1.87
C GLN A 191 9.11 -5.03 0.77
N PHE A 192 10.39 -4.85 1.11
CA PHE A 192 11.49 -4.75 0.15
C PHE A 192 12.34 -6.03 0.03
N GLY A 193 11.90 -7.10 0.69
CA GLY A 193 12.64 -8.36 0.73
C GLY A 193 11.83 -9.59 0.26
N GLY A 194 10.71 -9.37 -0.43
CA GLY A 194 9.85 -10.44 -0.92
C GLY A 194 9.31 -11.34 0.20
N GLN A 195 8.90 -12.54 -0.15
CA GLN A 195 8.26 -13.49 0.76
C GLN A 195 9.12 -13.82 1.99
N THR A 196 10.44 -13.89 1.81
CA THR A 196 11.37 -14.17 2.91
C THR A 196 11.29 -13.11 4.01
N ALA A 197 11.28 -11.85 3.62
CA ALA A 197 11.18 -10.74 4.58
C ALA A 197 9.79 -10.66 5.22
N LEU A 198 8.72 -10.91 4.46
CA LEU A 198 7.35 -10.94 4.98
C LEU A 198 7.18 -12.05 6.02
N ASN A 199 7.63 -13.26 5.74
CA ASN A 199 7.58 -14.38 6.67
C ASN A 199 8.38 -14.10 7.94
N CYS A 200 9.60 -13.55 7.81
CA CYS A 200 10.41 -13.13 8.95
C CYS A 200 9.67 -12.09 9.80
N GLY A 201 9.00 -11.11 9.17
CA GLY A 201 8.20 -10.11 9.86
C GLY A 201 7.03 -10.70 10.65
N ILE A 202 6.35 -11.69 10.10
CA ILE A 202 5.26 -12.41 10.79
C ILE A 202 5.80 -13.13 12.03
N GLU A 203 6.94 -13.81 11.93
CA GLU A 203 7.57 -14.49 13.07
C GLU A 203 8.03 -13.51 14.15
N LEU A 204 8.63 -12.38 13.76
CA LEU A 204 9.04 -11.32 14.68
C LEU A 204 7.85 -10.73 15.45
N GLN A 205 6.71 -10.51 14.80
CA GLN A 205 5.49 -10.04 15.43
C GLN A 205 4.94 -11.08 16.41
N LYS A 206 4.79 -12.33 15.96
CA LYS A 206 4.25 -13.43 16.79
C LYS A 206 5.10 -13.72 18.03
N SER A 207 6.40 -13.54 17.94
CA SER A 207 7.32 -13.74 19.06
C SER A 207 7.35 -12.60 20.08
N GLY A 208 6.72 -11.44 19.79
CA GLY A 208 6.76 -10.26 20.64
C GLY A 208 8.09 -9.48 20.59
N VAL A 209 9.02 -9.85 19.73
CA VAL A 209 10.34 -9.17 19.61
C VAL A 209 10.17 -7.71 19.21
N LEU A 210 9.25 -7.39 18.29
CA LEU A 210 9.02 -6.03 17.83
C LEU A 210 8.55 -5.13 18.99
N GLU A 211 7.65 -5.61 19.82
CA GLU A 211 7.17 -4.89 21.01
C GLU A 211 8.26 -4.76 22.08
N GLN A 212 9.01 -5.85 22.33
CA GLN A 212 10.09 -5.87 23.32
C GLN A 212 11.13 -4.79 23.07
N TYR A 213 11.45 -4.51 21.81
CA TYR A 213 12.45 -3.52 21.42
C TYR A 213 11.85 -2.20 20.91
N ASN A 214 10.51 -2.02 21.01
CA ASN A 214 9.79 -0.86 20.53
C ASN A 214 10.09 -0.56 19.04
N CYS A 215 10.23 -1.63 18.22
CA CYS A 215 10.50 -1.56 16.80
C CYS A 215 9.18 -1.63 16.02
N ARG A 216 8.76 -0.54 15.43
CA ARG A 216 7.49 -0.45 14.72
C ARG A 216 7.57 -1.04 13.33
N VAL A 217 6.57 -1.78 12.89
CA VAL A 217 6.44 -2.12 11.46
C VAL A 217 6.00 -0.87 10.69
N LEU A 218 6.81 -0.48 9.72
CA LEU A 218 6.56 0.68 8.87
C LEU A 218 5.93 0.22 7.55
N GLY A 219 4.98 1.00 7.03
CA GLY A 219 4.22 0.63 5.84
C GLY A 219 3.13 -0.39 6.14
N THR A 220 3.04 -1.45 5.35
CA THR A 220 2.00 -2.49 5.50
C THR A 220 2.17 -3.24 6.82
N GLN A 221 1.14 -3.25 7.64
CA GLN A 221 1.13 -3.92 8.92
C GLN A 221 1.07 -5.44 8.77
N VAL A 222 1.60 -6.17 9.77
CA VAL A 222 1.69 -7.64 9.70
C VAL A 222 0.32 -8.30 9.55
N ASP A 223 -0.72 -7.78 10.19
CA ASP A 223 -2.08 -8.32 10.06
C ASP A 223 -2.60 -8.22 8.62
N ALA A 224 -2.30 -7.11 7.93
CA ALA A 224 -2.63 -6.95 6.51
C ALA A 224 -1.80 -7.91 5.63
N ILE A 225 -0.52 -8.13 5.97
CA ILE A 225 0.32 -9.11 5.28
C ILE A 225 -0.28 -10.51 5.43
N ILE A 226 -0.63 -10.93 6.65
CA ILE A 226 -1.26 -12.23 6.90
C ILE A 226 -2.57 -12.36 6.11
N ALA A 227 -3.42 -11.34 6.16
CA ALA A 227 -4.71 -11.35 5.48
C ALA A 227 -4.60 -11.43 3.95
N THR A 228 -3.54 -10.90 3.36
CA THR A 228 -3.31 -10.93 1.90
C THR A 228 -2.56 -12.19 1.44
N GLU A 229 -1.74 -12.77 2.29
CA GLU A 229 -0.99 -13.99 1.98
C GLU A 229 -1.83 -15.26 2.14
N ASP A 230 -2.70 -15.30 3.14
CA ASP A 230 -3.63 -16.40 3.36
C ASP A 230 -4.87 -16.22 2.47
N ARG A 231 -5.04 -17.16 1.51
CA ARG A 231 -6.10 -17.07 0.50
C ARG A 231 -7.50 -17.21 1.07
N ASP A 232 -7.65 -17.99 2.12
CA ASP A 232 -8.96 -18.17 2.76
C ASP A 232 -9.35 -16.90 3.51
N ILE A 233 -8.44 -16.34 4.31
CA ILE A 233 -8.65 -15.06 4.99
C ILE A 233 -8.89 -13.95 3.98
N PHE A 234 -8.10 -13.90 2.88
CA PHE A 234 -8.28 -12.90 1.82
C PHE A 234 -9.66 -13.01 1.17
N SER A 235 -10.11 -14.23 0.86
CA SER A 235 -11.43 -14.47 0.28
C SER A 235 -12.54 -14.01 1.22
N GLN A 236 -12.44 -14.30 2.53
CA GLN A 236 -13.39 -13.83 3.53
C GLN A 236 -13.43 -12.31 3.60
N LYS A 237 -12.27 -11.64 3.57
CA LYS A 237 -12.19 -10.16 3.56
C LYS A 237 -12.84 -9.54 2.33
N LEU A 238 -12.70 -10.15 1.17
CA LEU A 238 -13.37 -9.69 -0.06
C LEU A 238 -14.90 -9.85 0.04
N LEU A 239 -15.37 -10.97 0.61
CA LEU A 239 -16.82 -11.18 0.83
C LEU A 239 -17.39 -10.19 1.84
N GLU A 240 -16.65 -9.79 2.90
CA GLU A 240 -17.08 -8.77 3.87
C GLU A 240 -17.38 -7.41 3.20
N ILE A 241 -16.70 -7.08 2.11
CA ILE A 241 -16.90 -5.84 1.35
C ILE A 241 -17.80 -6.03 0.10
N ASN A 242 -18.47 -7.18 0.01
CA ASN A 242 -19.34 -7.58 -1.11
C ASN A 242 -18.65 -7.65 -2.48
N GLU A 243 -17.36 -7.91 -2.49
CA GLU A 243 -16.63 -8.16 -3.75
C GLU A 243 -16.82 -9.60 -4.21
N ARG A 244 -16.87 -9.78 -5.53
CA ARG A 244 -17.00 -11.11 -6.15
C ARG A 244 -15.67 -11.81 -6.23
N ILE A 245 -15.65 -13.06 -5.78
CA ILE A 245 -14.50 -13.94 -5.87
C ILE A 245 -14.86 -15.21 -6.66
N ALA A 246 -13.86 -15.86 -7.23
CA ALA A 246 -14.05 -17.20 -7.78
C ALA A 246 -14.41 -18.15 -6.63
N GLN A 247 -15.38 -19.02 -6.88
CA GLN A 247 -15.78 -20.03 -5.89
C GLN A 247 -14.61 -20.99 -5.64
N GLY A 248 -14.23 -21.13 -4.37
CA GLY A 248 -13.11 -21.97 -3.96
C GLY A 248 -13.25 -22.37 -2.50
N TYR A 249 -12.63 -23.50 -2.17
CA TYR A 249 -12.62 -24.04 -0.81
C TYR A 249 -11.22 -24.55 -0.47
N PRO A 250 -10.73 -24.30 0.76
CA PRO A 250 -9.47 -24.88 1.20
C PRO A 250 -9.59 -26.42 1.35
N ALA A 251 -8.49 -27.10 1.13
CA ALA A 251 -8.40 -28.54 1.35
C ALA A 251 -7.03 -28.87 1.95
N THR A 252 -7.01 -29.68 3.00
CA THR A 252 -5.81 -30.17 3.67
C THR A 252 -5.55 -31.65 3.39
N THR A 253 -6.57 -32.35 2.88
CA THR A 253 -6.50 -33.75 2.48
C THR A 253 -6.96 -33.95 1.04
N VAL A 254 -6.53 -35.06 0.42
CA VAL A 254 -6.98 -35.44 -0.94
C VAL A 254 -8.49 -35.62 -1.00
N GLN A 255 -9.08 -36.21 0.05
CA GLN A 255 -10.53 -36.41 0.08
C GLN A 255 -11.29 -35.11 0.10
N GLU A 256 -10.89 -34.16 0.95
CA GLU A 256 -11.46 -32.80 0.98
C GLU A 256 -11.35 -32.10 -0.38
N ALA A 257 -10.21 -32.24 -1.06
CA ALA A 257 -10.02 -31.65 -2.39
C ALA A 257 -11.00 -32.24 -3.42
N VAL A 258 -11.24 -33.54 -3.40
CA VAL A 258 -12.21 -34.25 -4.27
C VAL A 258 -13.65 -33.80 -3.95
N ASP A 259 -14.01 -33.74 -2.67
CA ASP A 259 -15.35 -33.34 -2.23
C ASP A 259 -15.63 -31.87 -2.61
N ASN A 260 -14.66 -30.98 -2.42
CA ASN A 260 -14.74 -29.59 -2.82
C ASN A 260 -14.82 -29.41 -4.35
N ALA A 261 -14.04 -30.21 -5.11
CA ALA A 261 -14.11 -30.19 -6.57
C ALA A 261 -15.51 -30.64 -7.08
N ASN A 262 -16.06 -31.70 -6.50
CA ASN A 262 -17.42 -32.14 -6.82
C ASN A 262 -18.50 -31.10 -6.47
N ARG A 263 -18.28 -30.33 -5.40
CA ARG A 263 -19.18 -29.24 -4.98
C ARG A 263 -19.11 -28.03 -5.93
N ILE A 264 -17.92 -27.67 -6.42
CA ILE A 264 -17.72 -26.54 -7.35
C ILE A 264 -18.21 -26.91 -8.75
N GLY A 265 -17.94 -28.15 -9.19
CA GLY A 265 -18.11 -28.62 -10.57
C GLY A 265 -16.85 -28.46 -11.40
N TYR A 266 -16.60 -29.47 -12.25
CA TYR A 266 -15.41 -29.47 -13.12
C TYR A 266 -15.61 -28.60 -14.39
N PRO A 267 -14.55 -28.01 -14.95
CA PRO A 267 -13.15 -28.12 -14.54
C PRO A 267 -12.84 -27.24 -13.32
N VAL A 268 -11.93 -27.72 -12.46
CA VAL A 268 -11.44 -26.97 -11.31
C VAL A 268 -9.93 -26.75 -11.40
N ILE A 269 -9.46 -25.65 -10.82
CA ILE A 269 -8.04 -25.40 -10.60
C ILE A 269 -7.67 -25.74 -9.16
N LEU A 270 -6.63 -26.54 -9.02
CA LEU A 270 -5.98 -26.82 -7.73
C LEU A 270 -4.79 -25.87 -7.61
N ARG A 271 -4.59 -25.28 -6.44
CA ARG A 271 -3.49 -24.36 -6.22
C ARG A 271 -2.93 -24.51 -4.80
N ALA A 272 -1.62 -24.64 -4.69
CA ALA A 272 -0.97 -24.68 -3.38
C ALA A 272 -1.11 -23.33 -2.65
N ALA A 273 -1.32 -23.38 -1.32
CA ALA A 273 -1.64 -22.21 -0.51
C ALA A 273 -0.55 -21.13 -0.57
N PHE A 274 0.72 -21.51 -0.52
CA PHE A 274 1.86 -20.62 -0.40
C PHE A 274 2.83 -20.69 -1.59
N ALA A 275 2.34 -21.09 -2.76
CA ALA A 275 3.19 -21.22 -3.95
C ALA A 275 3.18 -19.96 -4.80
N LEU A 276 4.38 -19.49 -5.16
CA LEU A 276 4.60 -18.40 -6.09
C LEU A 276 4.68 -18.94 -7.53
N GLY A 277 4.21 -18.15 -8.50
CA GLY A 277 4.38 -18.46 -9.92
C GLY A 277 3.64 -19.69 -10.42
N GLY A 278 2.60 -20.13 -9.71
CA GLY A 278 1.81 -21.31 -10.13
C GLY A 278 2.44 -22.66 -9.83
N LEU A 279 3.54 -22.70 -9.09
CA LEU A 279 4.17 -23.97 -8.67
C LEU A 279 3.18 -24.80 -7.84
N GLY A 280 3.05 -26.10 -8.15
CA GLY A 280 2.10 -27.00 -7.49
C GLY A 280 0.64 -26.74 -7.86
N SER A 281 0.37 -25.99 -8.94
CA SER A 281 -0.98 -25.80 -9.48
C SER A 281 -1.27 -26.80 -10.58
N GLY A 282 -2.54 -27.20 -10.72
CA GLY A 282 -3.00 -28.09 -11.77
C GLY A 282 -4.48 -27.92 -12.05
N PHE A 283 -4.92 -28.44 -13.20
CA PHE A 283 -6.34 -28.51 -13.55
C PHE A 283 -6.83 -29.96 -13.37
N ALA A 284 -8.05 -30.09 -12.87
CA ALA A 284 -8.80 -31.34 -12.88
C ALA A 284 -10.09 -31.16 -13.70
N HIS A 285 -10.36 -32.15 -14.55
CA HIS A 285 -11.48 -32.17 -15.52
C HIS A 285 -12.49 -33.25 -15.15
#